data_461cb064048dd07bc3286cc3a3fe01aa
#
_entry.id   461cb064048dd07bc3286cc3a3fe01aa
#
_cell.length_a   1.000
_cell.length_b   1.000
_cell.length_c   1.000
_cell.angle_alpha   90.00
_cell.angle_beta   90.00
_cell.angle_gamma   90.00
#
_symmetry.space_group_name_H-M   'P 1'
#
loop_
_entity.id
_entity.type
_entity.pdbx_description
1 polymer ?
#
loop_
_entity_poly.entity_id
_entity_poly.type
_entity_poly.pdbx_seq_one_letter_code
_entity_poly.pdbx_strand_id
1 'polypeptide(L)'
;SFCEDHKELLKADVILVSDTSMLGADLPSLTTGLRGLAYWEIEVTGPNRDLHSGHFGGAVANPINVLCGMIAKVVDADGRITVPGFYDDVEEVPQAERDMIAHIPFNEEKYKNAIGVKELFGEKGYSTLERNSCRPSFDVCGIWGGYTGEGSKTVLPSKATAKVSCRLVPHQDHHKISQLFADYIMSIAPDTVQVKVTPMHGGQGYVCPITLPAYQAAERGFTKAFGKKPLAVRRGGSIPIISTFEQVLGIKTILMGFGLESNAIHSPNENIPLDILRKGIEAVVEFHLNY
;
A
#
# COMPACT_ATOMS: atom_id res chain seq x y z
N SER A 1 20.08 12.88 3.77
CA SER A 1 19.64 12.38 2.44
C SER A 1 19.88 13.44 1.37
N PHE A 2 19.83 13.06 0.07
CA PHE A 2 20.03 14.04 -1.01
C PHE A 2 19.10 15.25 -0.88
N CYS A 3 17.83 15.04 -0.56
CA CYS A 3 16.86 16.13 -0.36
C CYS A 3 17.24 17.05 0.82
N GLU A 4 17.72 16.50 1.92
CA GLU A 4 18.17 17.28 3.09
C GLU A 4 19.40 18.11 2.76
N ASP A 5 20.37 17.50 2.05
CA ASP A 5 21.65 18.11 1.75
C ASP A 5 21.54 19.21 0.65
N HIS A 6 20.46 19.17 -0.15
CA HIS A 6 20.31 20.02 -1.35
C HIS A 6 18.99 20.81 -1.37
N LYS A 7 18.43 21.17 -0.20
CA LYS A 7 17.15 21.89 -0.09
C LYS A 7 17.08 23.15 -0.95
N GLU A 8 18.14 23.96 -0.96
CA GLU A 8 18.18 25.21 -1.75
C GLU A 8 18.19 24.94 -3.26
N LEU A 9 18.85 23.88 -3.70
CA LEU A 9 18.87 23.49 -5.12
C LEU A 9 17.49 22.97 -5.57
N LEU A 10 16.77 22.29 -4.67
CA LEU A 10 15.48 21.65 -4.94
C LEU A 10 14.29 22.56 -4.64
N LYS A 11 14.54 23.83 -4.27
CA LYS A 11 13.48 24.77 -3.96
C LYS A 11 12.58 25.02 -5.17
N ALA A 12 11.28 24.83 -4.98
CA ALA A 12 10.25 25.03 -5.98
C ALA A 12 8.91 25.35 -5.31
N ASP A 13 7.97 25.91 -6.05
CA ASP A 13 6.61 26.18 -5.54
C ASP A 13 5.76 24.92 -5.50
N VAL A 14 6.00 23.99 -6.43
CA VAL A 14 5.29 22.71 -6.56
C VAL A 14 6.17 21.68 -7.26
N ILE A 15 5.91 20.41 -6.98
CA ILE A 15 6.52 19.28 -7.68
C ILE A 15 5.43 18.61 -8.54
N LEU A 16 5.72 18.37 -9.81
CA LEU A 16 4.87 17.60 -10.70
C LEU A 16 5.50 16.23 -10.92
N VAL A 17 4.74 15.17 -10.62
CA VAL A 17 5.15 13.77 -10.84
C VAL A 17 4.17 13.08 -11.76
N SER A 18 4.65 12.57 -12.89
CA SER A 18 3.85 11.87 -13.90
C SER A 18 4.01 10.35 -13.82
N ASP A 19 4.00 9.81 -12.61
CA ASP A 19 4.22 8.38 -12.32
C ASP A 19 3.01 7.74 -11.62
N THR A 20 1.81 8.01 -12.15
CA THR A 20 0.56 7.39 -11.71
C THR A 20 -0.29 6.98 -12.91
N SER A 21 -1.45 6.35 -12.65
CA SER A 21 -2.34 5.88 -13.70
C SER A 21 -3.67 6.63 -13.69
N MET A 22 -4.33 6.69 -14.84
CA MET A 22 -5.74 7.08 -14.96
C MET A 22 -6.65 5.88 -14.69
N LEU A 23 -7.93 6.13 -14.46
CA LEU A 23 -8.95 5.08 -14.35
C LEU A 23 -9.21 4.38 -15.70
N GLY A 24 -9.05 5.12 -16.79
CA GLY A 24 -9.21 4.60 -18.14
C GLY A 24 -8.91 5.69 -19.19
N ALA A 25 -8.72 5.28 -20.44
CA ALA A 25 -8.48 6.21 -21.56
C ALA A 25 -9.60 7.23 -21.74
N ASP A 26 -10.85 6.79 -21.54
CA ASP A 26 -12.05 7.63 -21.62
C ASP A 26 -12.52 8.16 -20.26
N LEU A 27 -11.79 7.84 -19.21
CA LEU A 27 -12.09 8.23 -17.83
C LEU A 27 -10.84 8.81 -17.16
N PRO A 28 -10.43 10.04 -17.56
CA PRO A 28 -9.26 10.68 -17.00
C PRO A 28 -9.42 10.88 -15.50
N SER A 29 -8.34 10.73 -14.76
CA SER A 29 -8.33 10.93 -13.31
C SER A 29 -7.01 11.51 -12.84
N LEU A 30 -7.08 12.34 -11.79
CA LEU A 30 -5.94 12.88 -11.07
C LEU A 30 -5.81 12.17 -9.73
N THR A 31 -4.61 11.72 -9.42
CA THR A 31 -4.34 11.09 -8.14
C THR A 31 -4.22 12.14 -7.04
N THR A 32 -5.10 12.06 -6.05
CA THR A 32 -5.12 12.99 -4.90
C THR A 32 -4.55 12.38 -3.63
N GLY A 33 -4.24 11.09 -3.62
CA GLY A 33 -3.66 10.45 -2.46
C GLY A 33 -3.02 9.10 -2.78
N LEU A 34 -2.01 8.79 -1.99
CA LEU A 34 -1.28 7.52 -2.02
C LEU A 34 -1.26 6.94 -0.61
N ARG A 35 -1.36 5.63 -0.50
CA ARG A 35 -1.15 4.96 0.79
C ARG A 35 0.33 4.92 1.16
N GLY A 36 0.60 4.95 2.45
CA GLY A 36 1.92 4.65 3.00
C GLY A 36 2.21 3.16 3.03
N LEU A 37 3.37 2.82 3.54
CA LEU A 37 3.85 1.44 3.69
C LEU A 37 4.63 1.31 4.98
N ALA A 38 4.42 0.21 5.69
CA ALA A 38 5.33 -0.30 6.70
C ALA A 38 5.55 -1.79 6.45
N TYR A 39 6.79 -2.27 6.58
CA TYR A 39 7.19 -3.61 6.19
C TYR A 39 8.08 -4.25 7.26
N TRP A 40 7.88 -5.53 7.55
CA TRP A 40 8.63 -6.27 8.56
C TRP A 40 9.00 -7.68 8.11
N GLU A 41 10.04 -8.19 8.72
CA GLU A 41 10.32 -9.62 8.78
C GLU A 41 10.07 -10.10 10.22
N ILE A 42 9.27 -11.15 10.37
CA ILE A 42 9.00 -11.85 11.64
C ILE A 42 9.72 -13.18 11.59
N GLU A 43 10.64 -13.38 12.52
CA GLU A 43 11.35 -14.64 12.68
C GLU A 43 10.94 -15.30 14.00
N VAL A 44 10.54 -16.56 13.93
CA VAL A 44 10.21 -17.38 15.09
C VAL A 44 11.21 -18.53 15.16
N THR A 45 11.95 -18.59 16.26
CA THR A 45 12.94 -19.64 16.56
C THR A 45 12.45 -20.50 17.71
N GLY A 46 12.39 -21.81 17.51
CA GLY A 46 12.01 -22.81 18.49
C GLY A 46 13.24 -23.60 19.00
N PRO A 47 13.30 -24.92 18.75
CA PRO A 47 14.41 -25.74 19.20
C PRO A 47 15.73 -25.38 18.48
N ASN A 48 16.86 -25.77 19.04
CA ASN A 48 18.20 -25.47 18.53
C ASN A 48 18.55 -26.18 17.20
N ARG A 49 17.70 -27.07 16.72
CA ARG A 49 17.80 -27.81 15.46
C ARG A 49 16.44 -28.36 15.06
N ASP A 50 16.31 -28.78 13.82
CA ASP A 50 15.14 -29.53 13.36
C ASP A 50 15.01 -30.86 14.12
N LEU A 51 13.79 -31.18 14.53
CA LEU A 51 13.47 -32.34 15.34
C LEU A 51 12.55 -33.31 14.58
N HIS A 52 12.55 -34.56 14.98
CA HIS A 52 11.59 -35.57 14.48
C HIS A 52 10.20 -35.29 15.07
N SER A 53 9.21 -34.98 14.25
CA SER A 53 7.86 -34.60 14.72
C SER A 53 7.15 -35.72 15.49
N GLY A 54 7.42 -36.98 15.18
CA GLY A 54 6.86 -38.12 15.91
C GLY A 54 7.40 -38.27 17.33
N HIS A 55 8.62 -37.80 17.62
CA HIS A 55 9.22 -37.88 18.96
C HIS A 55 8.96 -36.63 19.80
N PHE A 56 8.86 -35.44 19.17
CA PHE A 56 8.79 -34.15 19.86
C PHE A 56 7.47 -33.40 19.63
N GLY A 57 6.66 -33.85 18.65
CA GLY A 57 5.35 -33.23 18.37
C GLY A 57 4.41 -33.37 19.56
N GLY A 58 3.72 -32.28 19.90
CA GLY A 58 2.88 -32.21 21.10
C GLY A 58 3.60 -31.84 22.39
N ALA A 59 4.96 -31.94 22.42
CA ALA A 59 5.79 -31.57 23.55
C ALA A 59 6.60 -30.31 23.31
N VAL A 60 6.99 -30.05 22.05
CA VAL A 60 7.78 -28.87 21.64
C VAL A 60 6.98 -28.03 20.67
N ALA A 61 6.95 -26.72 20.88
CA ALA A 61 6.24 -25.80 19.99
C ALA A 61 6.85 -25.82 18.57
N ASN A 62 5.99 -25.90 17.57
CA ASN A 62 6.39 -25.78 16.17
C ASN A 62 6.39 -24.30 15.76
N PRO A 63 7.54 -23.72 15.38
CA PRO A 63 7.64 -22.33 14.97
C PRO A 63 6.70 -21.90 13.86
N ILE A 64 6.38 -22.77 12.90
CA ILE A 64 5.41 -22.48 11.84
C ILE A 64 4.02 -22.31 12.43
N ASN A 65 3.58 -23.23 13.30
CA ASN A 65 2.26 -23.16 13.94
C ASN A 65 2.12 -21.89 14.78
N VAL A 66 3.18 -21.53 15.52
CA VAL A 66 3.21 -20.31 16.33
C VAL A 66 3.14 -19.08 15.43
N LEU A 67 3.96 -19.01 14.40
CA LEU A 67 3.99 -17.89 13.45
C LEU A 67 2.62 -17.69 12.79
N CYS A 68 2.02 -18.74 12.25
CA CYS A 68 0.69 -18.70 11.66
C CYS A 68 -0.38 -18.26 12.67
N GLY A 69 -0.32 -18.75 13.90
CA GLY A 69 -1.23 -18.37 14.97
C GLY A 69 -1.10 -16.90 15.40
N MET A 70 0.11 -16.35 15.40
CA MET A 70 0.32 -14.92 15.64
C MET A 70 -0.20 -14.05 14.48
N ILE A 71 0.13 -14.41 13.25
CA ILE A 71 -0.35 -13.71 12.04
C ILE A 71 -1.87 -13.69 11.98
N ALA A 72 -2.53 -14.82 12.26
CA ALA A 72 -3.98 -14.91 12.25
C ALA A 72 -4.69 -14.00 13.26
N LYS A 73 -3.97 -13.51 14.27
CA LYS A 73 -4.51 -12.56 15.25
C LYS A 73 -4.38 -11.10 14.82
N VAL A 74 -3.65 -10.79 13.74
CA VAL A 74 -3.41 -9.41 13.31
C VAL A 74 -4.65 -8.78 12.68
N VAL A 75 -5.52 -9.59 12.09
CA VAL A 75 -6.76 -9.12 11.45
C VAL A 75 -7.94 -9.89 12.03
N ASP A 76 -8.99 -9.20 12.39
CA ASP A 76 -10.21 -9.81 12.91
C ASP A 76 -11.17 -10.30 11.80
N ALA A 77 -12.31 -10.85 12.22
CA ALA A 77 -13.32 -11.38 11.31
C ALA A 77 -14.01 -10.30 10.45
N ASP A 78 -13.96 -9.04 10.86
CA ASP A 78 -14.49 -7.90 10.11
C ASP A 78 -13.43 -7.25 9.19
N GLY A 79 -12.24 -7.86 9.09
CA GLY A 79 -11.14 -7.37 8.24
C GLY A 79 -10.37 -6.20 8.84
N ARG A 80 -10.53 -5.92 10.15
CA ARG A 80 -9.90 -4.80 10.84
C ARG A 80 -8.59 -5.26 11.50
N ILE A 81 -7.56 -4.44 11.40
CA ILE A 81 -6.26 -4.70 12.06
C ILE A 81 -6.43 -4.53 13.57
N THR A 82 -5.95 -5.53 14.33
CA THR A 82 -6.18 -5.62 15.79
C THR A 82 -5.04 -5.04 16.64
N VAL A 83 -3.98 -4.53 16.00
CA VAL A 83 -2.83 -3.95 16.69
C VAL A 83 -3.28 -2.74 17.51
N PRO A 84 -3.10 -2.71 18.83
CA PRO A 84 -3.51 -1.60 19.69
C PRO A 84 -2.87 -0.28 19.25
N GLY A 85 -3.65 0.79 19.16
CA GLY A 85 -3.18 2.11 18.72
C GLY A 85 -3.01 2.27 17.21
N PHE A 86 -3.22 1.21 16.42
CA PHE A 86 -3.01 1.24 14.96
C PHE A 86 -3.89 2.28 14.26
N TYR A 87 -5.11 2.47 14.76
CA TYR A 87 -6.10 3.39 14.15
C TYR A 87 -6.15 4.77 14.80
N ASP A 88 -5.31 5.08 15.78
CA ASP A 88 -5.37 6.36 16.52
C ASP A 88 -5.22 7.58 15.60
N ASP A 89 -4.41 7.48 14.57
CA ASP A 89 -4.15 8.55 13.61
C ASP A 89 -4.90 8.33 12.26
N VAL A 90 -5.81 7.36 12.19
CA VAL A 90 -6.63 7.11 11.00
C VAL A 90 -7.84 8.02 11.02
N GLU A 91 -7.89 8.95 10.08
CA GLU A 91 -9.05 9.81 9.89
C GLU A 91 -10.19 9.05 9.19
N GLU A 92 -11.41 9.31 9.64
CA GLU A 92 -12.60 8.83 8.92
C GLU A 92 -12.70 9.52 7.56
N VAL A 93 -13.04 8.73 6.54
CA VAL A 93 -13.22 9.27 5.18
C VAL A 93 -14.45 10.18 5.18
N PRO A 94 -14.32 11.47 4.84
CA PRO A 94 -15.46 12.38 4.81
C PRO A 94 -16.58 11.87 3.89
N GLN A 95 -17.84 12.06 4.28
CA GLN A 95 -18.97 11.56 3.48
C GLN A 95 -18.95 12.08 2.04
N ALA A 96 -18.58 13.34 1.81
CA ALA A 96 -18.43 13.90 0.48
C ALA A 96 -17.38 13.15 -0.37
N GLU A 97 -16.32 12.67 0.23
CA GLU A 97 -15.30 11.86 -0.47
C GLU A 97 -15.81 10.43 -0.72
N ARG A 98 -16.52 9.83 0.23
CA ARG A 98 -17.19 8.53 0.03
C ARG A 98 -18.18 8.59 -1.13
N ASP A 99 -18.96 9.68 -1.21
CA ASP A 99 -19.91 9.92 -2.30
C ASP A 99 -19.18 10.05 -3.65
N MET A 100 -18.04 10.75 -3.70
CA MET A 100 -17.22 10.82 -4.92
C MET A 100 -16.68 9.45 -5.33
N ILE A 101 -16.18 8.66 -4.39
CA ILE A 101 -15.71 7.30 -4.65
C ILE A 101 -16.83 6.40 -5.18
N ALA A 102 -18.03 6.53 -4.62
CA ALA A 102 -19.22 5.78 -5.06
C ALA A 102 -19.66 6.11 -6.49
N HIS A 103 -19.32 7.31 -6.99
CA HIS A 103 -19.60 7.71 -8.38
C HIS A 103 -18.54 7.20 -9.38
N ILE A 104 -17.41 6.64 -8.93
CA ILE A 104 -16.42 6.02 -9.81
C ILE A 104 -17.04 4.76 -10.42
N PRO A 105 -17.09 4.64 -11.77
CA PRO A 105 -17.60 3.43 -12.39
C PRO A 105 -16.80 2.19 -11.96
N PHE A 106 -17.42 1.31 -11.20
CA PHE A 106 -16.81 0.07 -10.74
C PHE A 106 -17.82 -1.08 -10.88
N ASN A 107 -17.39 -2.13 -11.55
CA ASN A 107 -18.19 -3.36 -11.68
C ASN A 107 -17.49 -4.50 -10.94
N GLU A 108 -18.04 -4.85 -9.78
CA GLU A 108 -17.46 -5.86 -8.89
C GLU A 108 -17.36 -7.24 -9.54
N GLU A 109 -18.37 -7.67 -10.30
CA GLU A 109 -18.35 -8.95 -11.00
C GLU A 109 -17.24 -9.00 -12.06
N LYS A 110 -17.10 -7.92 -12.85
CA LYS A 110 -16.02 -7.81 -13.83
C LYS A 110 -14.66 -7.82 -13.15
N TYR A 111 -14.53 -7.15 -12.01
CA TYR A 111 -13.29 -7.11 -11.21
C TYR A 111 -12.95 -8.51 -10.67
N LYS A 112 -13.91 -9.21 -10.04
CA LYS A 112 -13.72 -10.58 -9.54
C LYS A 112 -13.30 -11.54 -10.65
N ASN A 113 -13.99 -11.47 -11.80
CA ASN A 113 -13.68 -12.30 -12.94
C ASN A 113 -12.30 -12.04 -13.53
N ALA A 114 -11.87 -10.78 -13.60
CA ALA A 114 -10.56 -10.39 -14.13
C ALA A 114 -9.39 -10.95 -13.31
N ILE A 115 -9.55 -11.08 -11.99
CA ILE A 115 -8.54 -11.61 -11.08
C ILE A 115 -8.79 -13.06 -10.62
N GLY A 116 -9.87 -13.69 -11.09
CA GLY A 116 -10.17 -15.10 -10.87
C GLY A 116 -10.59 -15.46 -9.44
N VAL A 117 -11.24 -14.53 -8.71
CA VAL A 117 -11.74 -14.78 -7.34
C VAL A 117 -13.27 -14.87 -7.32
N LYS A 118 -13.80 -15.66 -6.40
CA LYS A 118 -15.24 -15.81 -6.21
C LYS A 118 -15.84 -14.68 -5.36
N GLU A 119 -15.14 -14.29 -4.29
CA GLU A 119 -15.56 -13.26 -3.34
C GLU A 119 -14.41 -12.30 -3.05
N LEU A 120 -14.76 -11.07 -2.70
CA LEU A 120 -13.82 -10.06 -2.26
C LEU A 120 -13.69 -10.07 -0.74
N PHE A 121 -12.55 -9.60 -0.24
CA PHE A 121 -12.22 -9.51 1.18
C PHE A 121 -11.92 -8.06 1.56
N GLY A 122 -11.97 -7.75 2.85
CA GLY A 122 -11.49 -6.49 3.42
C GLY A 122 -12.40 -5.95 4.52
N GLU A 123 -12.05 -4.78 5.05
CA GLU A 123 -12.71 -4.16 6.19
C GLU A 123 -14.19 -3.94 5.94
N LYS A 124 -15.03 -4.41 6.88
CA LYS A 124 -16.48 -4.30 6.80
C LYS A 124 -16.94 -2.83 6.89
N GLY A 125 -17.98 -2.50 6.14
CA GLY A 125 -18.53 -1.13 6.09
C GLY A 125 -17.90 -0.22 5.04
N TYR A 126 -16.93 -0.74 4.27
CA TYR A 126 -16.28 -0.01 3.18
C TYR A 126 -16.41 -0.76 1.85
N SER A 127 -16.57 0.00 0.77
CA SER A 127 -16.56 -0.55 -0.60
C SER A 127 -15.15 -1.02 -1.00
N THR A 128 -15.06 -1.81 -2.05
CA THR A 128 -13.77 -2.29 -2.59
C THR A 128 -12.84 -1.13 -2.95
N LEU A 129 -13.37 -0.07 -3.54
CA LEU A 129 -12.59 1.12 -3.89
C LEU A 129 -12.08 1.86 -2.64
N GLU A 130 -12.89 1.97 -1.58
CA GLU A 130 -12.45 2.56 -0.32
C GLU A 130 -11.39 1.70 0.38
N ARG A 131 -11.58 0.37 0.42
CA ARG A 131 -10.63 -0.58 1.03
C ARG A 131 -9.24 -0.50 0.42
N ASN A 132 -9.16 -0.37 -0.89
CA ASN A 132 -7.87 -0.35 -1.58
C ASN A 132 -7.24 1.05 -1.75
N SER A 133 -7.92 2.12 -1.29
CA SER A 133 -7.43 3.50 -1.44
C SER A 133 -7.42 4.31 -0.14
N CYS A 134 -8.46 4.17 0.70
CA CYS A 134 -8.68 5.01 1.89
C CYS A 134 -8.57 4.25 3.21
N ARG A 135 -8.45 2.92 3.17
CA ARG A 135 -8.32 2.11 4.38
C ARG A 135 -6.97 1.41 4.44
N PRO A 136 -6.43 1.20 5.64
CA PRO A 136 -5.21 0.43 5.80
C PRO A 136 -5.46 -1.05 5.50
N SER A 137 -4.41 -1.78 5.13
CA SER A 137 -4.47 -3.23 4.96
C SER A 137 -3.24 -3.90 5.56
N PHE A 138 -3.37 -5.18 5.88
CA PHE A 138 -2.26 -6.05 6.30
C PHE A 138 -2.17 -7.24 5.36
N ASP A 139 -0.97 -7.52 4.87
CA ASP A 139 -0.72 -8.58 3.91
C ASP A 139 0.54 -9.38 4.27
N VAL A 140 0.46 -10.71 4.13
CA VAL A 140 1.62 -11.60 4.19
C VAL A 140 2.22 -11.70 2.80
N CYS A 141 3.40 -11.11 2.62
CA CYS A 141 4.10 -11.07 1.33
C CYS A 141 4.94 -12.32 1.07
N GLY A 142 5.29 -13.03 2.12
CA GLY A 142 6.04 -14.29 2.04
C GLY A 142 6.06 -14.99 3.40
N ILE A 143 6.04 -16.32 3.37
CA ILE A 143 6.15 -17.13 4.57
C ILE A 143 6.90 -18.42 4.22
N TRP A 144 7.83 -18.83 5.06
CA TRP A 144 8.61 -20.06 4.84
C TRP A 144 9.10 -20.66 6.15
N GLY A 145 9.41 -21.94 6.08
CA GLY A 145 9.92 -22.78 7.16
C GLY A 145 9.63 -24.25 6.88
N GLY A 146 10.29 -25.13 7.61
CA GLY A 146 10.13 -26.55 7.46
C GLY A 146 10.65 -27.12 6.15
N TYR A 147 10.10 -28.27 5.76
CA TYR A 147 10.53 -28.99 4.56
C TYR A 147 9.67 -28.61 3.36
N THR A 148 10.32 -28.17 2.29
CA THR A 148 9.69 -27.74 1.04
C THR A 148 10.17 -28.54 -0.18
N GLY A 149 10.97 -29.60 0.03
CA GLY A 149 11.43 -30.48 -1.05
C GLY A 149 10.36 -31.48 -1.50
N GLU A 150 10.71 -32.30 -2.49
CA GLU A 150 9.84 -33.36 -2.99
C GLU A 150 9.62 -34.45 -1.93
N GLY A 151 8.41 -35.00 -1.90
CA GLY A 151 7.99 -36.03 -0.93
C GLY A 151 7.60 -35.46 0.43
N SER A 152 7.69 -36.26 1.47
CA SER A 152 7.31 -35.92 2.85
C SER A 152 8.48 -36.08 3.81
N LYS A 153 8.57 -35.20 4.80
CA LYS A 153 9.53 -35.30 5.91
C LYS A 153 8.81 -35.00 7.22
N THR A 154 8.87 -35.89 8.18
CA THR A 154 8.25 -35.75 9.50
C THR A 154 9.13 -34.87 10.39
N VAL A 155 9.20 -33.56 10.09
CA VAL A 155 10.05 -32.57 10.74
C VAL A 155 9.23 -31.57 11.56
N LEU A 156 9.75 -31.23 12.73
CA LEU A 156 9.41 -30.04 13.50
C LEU A 156 10.57 -29.07 13.29
N PRO A 157 10.38 -27.99 12.51
CA PRO A 157 11.49 -27.11 12.16
C PRO A 157 12.00 -26.31 13.37
N SER A 158 13.25 -25.92 13.31
CA SER A 158 13.87 -25.04 14.31
C SER A 158 13.46 -23.58 14.14
N LYS A 159 13.00 -23.17 12.94
CA LYS A 159 12.73 -21.80 12.59
C LYS A 159 11.60 -21.67 11.57
N ALA A 160 10.87 -20.55 11.66
CA ALA A 160 9.94 -20.08 10.63
C ALA A 160 10.06 -18.59 10.47
N THR A 161 9.81 -18.09 9.25
CA THR A 161 9.94 -16.66 8.93
C THR A 161 8.77 -16.20 8.06
N ALA A 162 8.29 -14.99 8.31
CA ALA A 162 7.33 -14.32 7.43
C ALA A 162 7.78 -12.91 7.09
N LYS A 163 7.51 -12.48 5.88
CA LYS A 163 7.56 -11.09 5.45
C LYS A 163 6.14 -10.56 5.36
N VAL A 164 5.88 -9.48 6.06
CA VAL A 164 4.55 -8.89 6.17
C VAL A 164 4.60 -7.39 5.94
N SER A 165 3.50 -6.83 5.47
CA SER A 165 3.38 -5.40 5.24
C SER A 165 2.02 -4.88 5.65
N CYS A 166 1.97 -3.60 6.05
CA CYS A 166 0.75 -2.81 6.15
C CYS A 166 0.78 -1.70 5.11
N ARG A 167 -0.31 -1.53 4.37
CA ARG A 167 -0.57 -0.27 3.70
C ARG A 167 -1.17 0.68 4.73
N LEU A 168 -0.61 1.89 4.80
CA LEU A 168 -0.98 2.91 5.75
C LEU A 168 -1.81 3.99 5.04
N VAL A 169 -2.71 4.62 5.77
CA VAL A 169 -3.44 5.78 5.25
C VAL A 169 -2.74 7.07 5.67
N PRO A 170 -3.07 8.23 5.08
CA PRO A 170 -2.51 9.51 5.49
C PRO A 170 -2.63 9.74 6.99
N HIS A 171 -1.66 10.48 7.55
CA HIS A 171 -1.49 10.79 8.98
C HIS A 171 -0.95 9.64 9.85
N GLN A 172 -0.98 8.38 9.39
CA GLN A 172 -0.28 7.30 10.07
C GLN A 172 1.25 7.44 9.87
N ASP A 173 1.97 7.72 10.95
CA ASP A 173 3.43 7.71 10.94
C ASP A 173 3.95 6.26 10.88
N HIS A 174 4.71 5.95 9.82
CA HIS A 174 5.19 4.58 9.58
C HIS A 174 6.20 4.10 10.64
N HIS A 175 6.92 4.98 11.32
CA HIS A 175 7.80 4.62 12.43
C HIS A 175 6.98 4.25 13.67
N LYS A 176 5.95 5.07 14.02
CA LYS A 176 5.01 4.77 15.10
C LYS A 176 4.31 3.43 14.86
N ILE A 177 3.77 3.23 13.67
CA ILE A 177 3.10 1.97 13.30
C ILE A 177 4.08 0.79 13.33
N SER A 178 5.33 1.01 12.89
CA SER A 178 6.36 -0.03 12.93
C SER A 178 6.63 -0.51 14.35
N GLN A 179 6.70 0.41 15.31
CA GLN A 179 6.90 0.08 16.71
C GLN A 179 5.67 -0.62 17.31
N LEU A 180 4.46 -0.08 17.08
CA LEU A 180 3.20 -0.67 17.59
C LEU A 180 3.02 -2.11 17.10
N PHE A 181 3.32 -2.38 15.83
CA PHE A 181 3.25 -3.72 15.27
C PHE A 181 4.26 -4.68 15.91
N ALA A 182 5.51 -4.23 16.06
CA ALA A 182 6.56 -5.05 16.67
C ALA A 182 6.20 -5.37 18.12
N ASP A 183 5.78 -4.40 18.90
CA ASP A 183 5.36 -4.57 20.31
C ASP A 183 4.18 -5.52 20.41
N TYR A 184 3.19 -5.40 19.53
CA TYR A 184 2.04 -6.29 19.51
C TYR A 184 2.44 -7.74 19.22
N ILE A 185 3.23 -7.99 18.16
CA ILE A 185 3.70 -9.34 17.83
C ILE A 185 4.51 -9.94 18.99
N MET A 186 5.38 -9.15 19.62
CA MET A 186 6.13 -9.59 20.79
C MET A 186 5.23 -9.90 21.99
N SER A 187 4.17 -9.12 22.20
CA SER A 187 3.23 -9.30 23.32
C SER A 187 2.36 -10.56 23.22
N ILE A 188 2.10 -11.04 21.99
CA ILE A 188 1.30 -12.24 21.74
C ILE A 188 2.14 -13.49 21.52
N ALA A 189 3.46 -13.35 21.54
CA ALA A 189 4.39 -14.46 21.40
C ALA A 189 4.36 -15.36 22.65
N PRO A 190 4.24 -16.69 22.51
CA PRO A 190 4.31 -17.58 23.66
C PRO A 190 5.77 -17.77 24.12
N ASP A 191 5.98 -18.01 25.41
CA ASP A 191 7.30 -18.25 26.01
C ASP A 191 8.02 -19.51 25.48
N THR A 192 7.31 -20.33 24.70
CA THR A 192 7.84 -21.58 24.13
C THR A 192 8.73 -21.37 22.91
N VAL A 193 8.83 -20.16 22.39
CA VAL A 193 9.65 -19.78 21.23
C VAL A 193 10.32 -18.42 21.46
N GLN A 194 11.32 -18.12 20.63
CA GLN A 194 11.88 -16.78 20.54
C GLN A 194 11.35 -16.10 19.28
N VAL A 195 10.92 -14.85 19.41
CA VAL A 195 10.39 -14.06 18.30
C VAL A 195 11.26 -12.82 18.10
N LYS A 196 11.58 -12.55 16.84
CA LYS A 196 12.26 -11.32 16.43
C LYS A 196 11.45 -10.65 15.35
N VAL A 197 11.13 -9.37 15.52
CA VAL A 197 10.50 -8.53 14.50
C VAL A 197 11.52 -7.51 14.02
N THR A 198 11.85 -7.55 12.74
CA THR A 198 12.83 -6.64 12.13
C THR A 198 12.08 -5.68 11.20
N PRO A 199 12.00 -4.39 11.55
CA PRO A 199 11.49 -3.38 10.63
C PRO A 199 12.36 -3.30 9.38
N MET A 200 11.73 -3.13 8.24
CA MET A 200 12.41 -2.97 6.95
C MET A 200 12.18 -1.54 6.43
N HIS A 201 11.81 -1.40 5.16
CA HIS A 201 11.49 -0.11 4.57
C HIS A 201 10.05 0.31 4.86
N GLY A 202 9.80 1.61 4.81
CA GLY A 202 8.48 2.18 4.97
C GLY A 202 8.44 3.59 4.42
N GLY A 203 7.26 4.18 4.44
CA GLY A 203 7.01 5.56 4.05
C GLY A 203 5.59 5.98 4.41
N GLN A 204 5.43 7.24 4.69
CA GLN A 204 4.14 7.82 5.02
C GLN A 204 3.24 7.93 3.79
N GLY A 205 1.92 7.89 3.98
CA GLY A 205 0.95 8.21 2.95
C GLY A 205 0.98 9.71 2.58
N TYR A 206 0.37 10.02 1.45
CA TYR A 206 0.31 11.39 0.94
C TYR A 206 -1.12 11.76 0.52
N VAL A 207 -1.52 13.00 0.79
CA VAL A 207 -2.75 13.60 0.25
C VAL A 207 -2.46 14.98 -0.31
N CYS A 208 -2.92 15.19 -1.54
CA CYS A 208 -2.93 16.48 -2.22
C CYS A 208 -4.31 17.13 -2.05
N PRO A 209 -4.41 18.29 -1.38
CA PRO A 209 -5.66 19.02 -1.30
C PRO A 209 -6.12 19.48 -2.69
N ILE A 210 -7.35 19.15 -3.07
CA ILE A 210 -7.92 19.54 -4.38
C ILE A 210 -8.14 21.05 -4.53
N THR A 211 -8.07 21.78 -3.43
CA THR A 211 -8.16 23.26 -3.39
C THR A 211 -6.87 23.98 -3.74
N LEU A 212 -5.75 23.27 -3.87
CA LEU A 212 -4.48 23.88 -4.25
C LEU A 212 -4.55 24.48 -5.67
N PRO A 213 -4.01 25.68 -5.88
CA PRO A 213 -3.95 26.28 -7.23
C PRO A 213 -3.28 25.37 -8.26
N ALA A 214 -2.20 24.68 -7.87
CA ALA A 214 -1.52 23.70 -8.72
C ALA A 214 -2.42 22.50 -9.09
N TYR A 215 -3.22 21.97 -8.15
CA TYR A 215 -4.18 20.91 -8.46
C TYR A 215 -5.23 21.39 -9.48
N GLN A 216 -5.75 22.61 -9.29
CA GLN A 216 -6.72 23.20 -10.21
C GLN A 216 -6.12 23.45 -11.60
N ALA A 217 -4.84 23.83 -11.69
CA ALA A 217 -4.12 23.94 -12.96
C ALA A 217 -3.99 22.59 -13.65
N ALA A 218 -3.67 21.51 -12.91
CA ALA A 218 -3.64 20.16 -13.43
C ALA A 218 -5.02 19.69 -13.91
N GLU A 219 -6.09 19.99 -13.17
CA GLU A 219 -7.48 19.71 -13.56
C GLU A 219 -7.84 20.39 -14.90
N ARG A 220 -7.47 21.68 -15.07
CA ARG A 220 -7.65 22.40 -16.34
C ARG A 220 -6.85 21.76 -17.48
N GLY A 221 -5.59 21.40 -17.23
CA GLY A 221 -4.74 20.72 -18.21
C GLY A 221 -5.33 19.41 -18.71
N PHE A 222 -5.77 18.54 -17.78
CA PHE A 222 -6.47 17.30 -18.12
C PHE A 222 -7.77 17.56 -18.89
N THR A 223 -8.58 18.51 -18.44
CA THR A 223 -9.86 18.84 -19.08
C THR A 223 -9.65 19.25 -20.52
N LYS A 224 -8.62 20.04 -20.81
CA LYS A 224 -8.31 20.48 -22.17
C LYS A 224 -7.80 19.32 -23.03
N ALA A 225 -6.83 18.55 -22.55
CA ALA A 225 -6.21 17.48 -23.32
C ALA A 225 -7.14 16.28 -23.56
N PHE A 226 -7.95 15.93 -22.59
CA PHE A 226 -8.84 14.76 -22.66
C PHE A 226 -10.30 15.10 -22.97
N GLY A 227 -10.67 16.39 -23.01
CA GLY A 227 -12.04 16.84 -23.27
C GLY A 227 -13.04 16.57 -22.15
N LYS A 228 -12.57 16.12 -20.99
CA LYS A 228 -13.38 15.78 -19.82
C LYS A 228 -12.65 16.20 -18.53
N LYS A 229 -13.41 16.69 -17.55
CA LYS A 229 -12.91 16.94 -16.22
C LYS A 229 -12.43 15.63 -15.59
N PRO A 230 -11.18 15.57 -15.08
CA PRO A 230 -10.69 14.36 -14.45
C PRO A 230 -11.37 14.11 -13.10
N LEU A 231 -11.55 12.84 -12.75
CA LEU A 231 -11.99 12.45 -11.42
C LEU A 231 -10.83 12.55 -10.42
N ALA A 232 -11.10 13.10 -9.25
CA ALA A 232 -10.17 13.05 -8.12
C ALA A 232 -10.20 11.66 -7.49
N VAL A 233 -9.06 10.97 -7.43
CA VAL A 233 -8.99 9.58 -6.94
C VAL A 233 -7.84 9.39 -5.97
N ARG A 234 -8.05 8.63 -4.91
CA ARG A 234 -6.96 8.08 -4.11
C ARG A 234 -6.51 6.73 -4.68
N ARG A 235 -5.23 6.42 -4.56
CA ARG A 235 -4.63 5.18 -5.04
C ARG A 235 -4.05 4.37 -3.90
N GLY A 236 -4.13 3.05 -4.06
CA GLY A 236 -3.61 2.11 -3.06
C GLY A 236 -2.09 1.94 -3.07
N GLY A 237 -1.43 2.31 -4.17
CA GLY A 237 0.01 2.25 -4.30
C GLY A 237 0.74 3.27 -3.44
N SER A 238 2.03 3.06 -3.22
CA SER A 238 2.90 3.96 -2.45
C SER A 238 4.04 4.45 -3.34
N ILE A 239 4.31 5.73 -3.28
CA ILE A 239 5.50 6.37 -3.86
C ILE A 239 6.22 7.08 -2.72
N PRO A 240 7.10 6.40 -1.97
CA PRO A 240 7.65 6.90 -0.71
C PRO A 240 8.36 8.25 -0.81
N ILE A 241 8.97 8.56 -1.96
CA ILE A 241 9.68 9.82 -2.18
C ILE A 241 8.74 11.04 -2.10
N ILE A 242 7.44 10.88 -2.40
CA ILE A 242 6.47 11.99 -2.36
C ILE A 242 6.30 12.52 -0.94
N SER A 243 6.18 11.63 0.04
CA SER A 243 6.12 12.05 1.45
C SER A 243 7.45 12.65 1.92
N THR A 244 8.58 12.17 1.41
CA THR A 244 9.89 12.76 1.68
C THR A 244 9.98 14.19 1.15
N PHE A 245 9.50 14.46 -0.06
CA PHE A 245 9.45 15.82 -0.62
C PHE A 245 8.63 16.75 0.28
N GLU A 246 7.46 16.33 0.72
CA GLU A 246 6.64 17.12 1.62
C GLU A 246 7.31 17.37 2.98
N GLN A 247 7.85 16.32 3.60
CA GLN A 247 8.46 16.41 4.93
C GLN A 247 9.78 17.20 4.94
N VAL A 248 10.63 16.96 3.93
CA VAL A 248 11.98 17.54 3.88
C VAL A 248 11.99 18.90 3.21
N LEU A 249 11.28 19.06 2.10
CA LEU A 249 11.30 20.29 1.30
C LEU A 249 10.12 21.21 1.63
N GLY A 250 9.05 20.71 2.24
CA GLY A 250 7.82 21.47 2.48
C GLY A 250 7.01 21.73 1.21
N ILE A 251 7.29 21.01 0.11
CA ILE A 251 6.71 21.23 -1.20
C ILE A 251 5.61 20.19 -1.46
N LYS A 252 4.43 20.68 -1.88
CA LYS A 252 3.33 19.79 -2.31
C LYS A 252 3.59 19.23 -3.69
N THR A 253 3.16 17.98 -3.89
CA THR A 253 3.34 17.25 -5.14
C THR A 253 1.99 17.05 -5.84
N ILE A 254 1.94 17.40 -7.12
CA ILE A 254 0.80 17.07 -8.00
C ILE A 254 1.12 15.76 -8.73
N LEU A 255 0.21 14.79 -8.61
CA LEU A 255 0.34 13.46 -9.20
C LEU A 255 -0.48 13.40 -10.49
N MET A 256 0.19 13.63 -11.60
CA MET A 256 -0.42 13.82 -12.92
C MET A 256 0.05 12.71 -13.88
N GLY A 257 -0.36 11.48 -13.63
CA GLY A 257 0.07 10.31 -14.41
C GLY A 257 -0.92 9.92 -15.49
N PHE A 258 -0.43 9.21 -16.52
CA PHE A 258 -1.16 8.86 -17.74
C PHE A 258 -1.14 7.35 -18.01
N GLY A 259 -0.63 6.54 -17.09
CA GLY A 259 -0.65 5.09 -17.20
C GLY A 259 -2.08 4.53 -17.26
N LEU A 260 -2.24 3.39 -17.89
CA LEU A 260 -3.49 2.62 -17.92
C LEU A 260 -3.24 1.22 -17.39
N GLU A 261 -4.25 0.57 -16.83
CA GLU A 261 -4.16 -0.81 -16.37
C GLU A 261 -3.71 -1.77 -17.50
N SER A 262 -4.11 -1.46 -18.74
CA SER A 262 -3.73 -2.22 -19.95
C SER A 262 -2.27 -2.06 -20.40
N ASN A 263 -1.50 -1.17 -19.76
CA ASN A 263 -0.12 -0.89 -20.18
C ASN A 263 0.89 -1.94 -19.73
N ALA A 264 0.47 -3.00 -19.06
CA ALA A 264 1.33 -4.08 -18.56
C ALA A 264 2.48 -3.57 -17.68
N ILE A 265 2.19 -2.59 -16.81
CA ILE A 265 3.16 -1.94 -15.91
C ILE A 265 3.88 -3.01 -15.07
N HIS A 266 5.21 -2.94 -14.99
CA HIS A 266 6.10 -3.91 -14.34
C HIS A 266 6.01 -5.33 -14.95
N SER A 267 5.57 -5.45 -16.19
CA SER A 267 5.43 -6.73 -16.91
C SER A 267 6.13 -6.70 -18.27
N PRO A 268 6.41 -7.85 -18.89
CA PRO A 268 6.86 -7.90 -20.27
C PRO A 268 5.89 -7.19 -21.22
N ASN A 269 6.42 -6.49 -22.22
CA ASN A 269 5.68 -5.67 -23.18
C ASN A 269 4.96 -4.45 -22.56
N GLU A 270 5.51 -3.89 -21.50
CA GLU A 270 5.06 -2.59 -20.99
C GLU A 270 5.01 -1.56 -22.12
N ASN A 271 3.91 -0.83 -22.20
CA ASN A 271 3.64 0.06 -23.31
C ASN A 271 2.80 1.28 -22.88
N ILE A 272 2.73 2.27 -23.74
CA ILE A 272 1.80 3.40 -23.64
C ILE A 272 1.20 3.68 -25.02
N PRO A 273 -0.14 3.82 -25.16
CA PRO A 273 -0.76 4.26 -26.40
C PRO A 273 -0.28 5.65 -26.82
N LEU A 274 0.04 5.84 -28.11
CA LEU A 274 0.60 7.11 -28.60
C LEU A 274 -0.35 8.30 -28.47
N ASP A 275 -1.65 8.07 -28.54
CA ASP A 275 -2.67 9.10 -28.30
C ASP A 275 -2.70 9.54 -26.85
N ILE A 276 -2.55 8.61 -25.89
CA ILE A 276 -2.43 8.90 -24.48
C ILE A 276 -1.15 9.66 -24.17
N LEU A 277 -0.02 9.25 -24.76
CA LEU A 277 1.24 9.96 -24.62
C LEU A 277 1.12 11.42 -25.10
N ARG A 278 0.52 11.66 -26.28
CA ARG A 278 0.30 13.01 -26.83
C ARG A 278 -0.58 13.85 -25.93
N LYS A 279 -1.72 13.31 -25.48
CA LYS A 279 -2.62 14.00 -24.55
C LYS A 279 -1.93 14.27 -23.20
N GLY A 280 -1.07 13.35 -22.73
CA GLY A 280 -0.27 13.55 -21.54
C GLY A 280 0.68 14.73 -21.66
N ILE A 281 1.40 14.84 -22.78
CA ILE A 281 2.28 15.98 -23.06
C ILE A 281 1.46 17.28 -23.11
N GLU A 282 0.32 17.28 -23.81
CA GLU A 282 -0.56 18.45 -23.88
C GLU A 282 -1.05 18.86 -22.47
N ALA A 283 -1.49 17.89 -21.66
CA ALA A 283 -1.97 18.16 -20.30
C ALA A 283 -0.88 18.78 -19.41
N VAL A 284 0.39 18.33 -19.52
CA VAL A 284 1.52 18.90 -18.78
C VAL A 284 1.85 20.29 -19.27
N VAL A 285 1.84 20.55 -20.56
CA VAL A 285 2.04 21.91 -21.13
C VAL A 285 0.94 22.86 -20.61
N GLU A 286 -0.31 22.41 -20.66
CA GLU A 286 -1.44 23.21 -20.17
C GLU A 286 -1.39 23.43 -18.65
N PHE A 287 -0.87 22.47 -17.88
CA PHE A 287 -0.58 22.70 -16.47
C PHE A 287 0.35 23.90 -16.27
N HIS A 288 1.47 23.94 -16.96
CA HIS A 288 2.43 25.05 -16.84
C HIS A 288 1.90 26.39 -17.36
N LEU A 289 0.99 26.36 -18.33
CA LEU A 289 0.36 27.61 -18.83
C LEU A 289 -0.73 28.14 -17.89
N ASN A 290 -1.24 27.31 -16.99
CA ASN A 290 -2.33 27.65 -16.07
C ASN A 290 -1.90 27.77 -14.61
N TYR A 291 -0.67 27.43 -14.26
CA TYR A 291 -0.08 27.58 -12.94
C TYR A 291 0.79 28.81 -12.86
#